data_0d09673c174d5fb5f2d3c2dbd7fba6fa
#
_entry.id   0d09673c174d5fb5f2d3c2dbd7fba6fa
#
_cell.length_a   1.000
_cell.length_b   1.000
_cell.length_c   1.000
_cell.angle_alpha   90.00
_cell.angle_beta   90.00
_cell.angle_gamma   90.00
#
_symmetry.space_group_name_H-M   'P 1'
#
loop_
_entity.id
_entity.type
_entity.pdbx_description
1 polymer ?
#
loop_
_entity_poly.entity_id
_entity_poly.type
_entity_poly.pdbx_seq_one_letter_code
_entity_poly.pdbx_strand_id
1 'polypeptide(L)'
;MLNHKKTFVFFVIVIVLLAAFVGVSKATTLSITVPAGEEVTRTINLAVDDHVLIQFTVVGQAGNDSVTFSLIFPENVTIDFGETGDVSYNFVCKSEGNYTLRFVNRDLTESKLVTLGYEVEHYLLGIPQMQFLVLLIAALCVGMVALHVLMSKRP
;
A
#
# COMPACT_ATOMS: atom_id res chain seq x y z
N MET A 1 -10.44 46.06 6.17
CA MET A 1 -11.20 45.09 6.99
C MET A 1 -11.41 43.84 6.15
N LEU A 2 -10.66 42.79 6.42
CA LEU A 2 -10.90 41.51 5.73
C LEU A 2 -12.21 40.93 6.27
N ASN A 3 -13.16 40.70 5.38
CA ASN A 3 -14.51 40.31 5.76
C ASN A 3 -14.47 38.90 6.41
N HIS A 4 -14.69 38.77 7.69
CA HIS A 4 -14.64 37.52 8.47
C HIS A 4 -15.34 36.33 7.76
N LYS A 5 -16.42 36.60 7.02
CA LYS A 5 -17.12 35.59 6.22
C LYS A 5 -16.26 35.05 5.07
N LYS A 6 -15.48 35.90 4.39
CA LYS A 6 -14.61 35.48 3.28
C LYS A 6 -13.42 34.64 3.77
N THR A 7 -12.87 35.00 4.93
CA THR A 7 -11.79 34.24 5.56
C THR A 7 -12.27 32.85 6.00
N PHE A 8 -13.47 32.77 6.60
CA PHE A 8 -14.07 31.50 6.99
C PHE A 8 -14.35 30.59 5.78
N VAL A 9 -14.94 31.15 4.71
CA VAL A 9 -15.20 30.38 3.47
C VAL A 9 -13.91 29.87 2.84
N PHE A 10 -12.86 30.68 2.78
CA PHE A 10 -11.54 30.24 2.28
C PHE A 10 -11.00 29.09 3.11
N PHE A 11 -11.14 29.12 4.43
CA PHE A 11 -10.74 28.05 5.34
C PHE A 11 -11.45 26.73 5.07
N VAL A 12 -12.77 26.79 4.93
CA VAL A 12 -13.58 25.60 4.62
C VAL A 12 -13.16 25.00 3.27
N ILE A 13 -12.91 25.84 2.27
CA ILE A 13 -12.47 25.38 0.94
C ILE A 13 -11.10 24.68 1.05
N VAL A 14 -10.15 25.24 1.81
CA VAL A 14 -8.83 24.63 1.99
C VAL A 14 -8.93 23.29 2.71
N ILE A 15 -9.75 23.17 3.75
CA ILE A 15 -9.97 21.91 4.47
C ILE A 15 -10.60 20.86 3.54
N VAL A 16 -11.60 21.24 2.74
CA VAL A 16 -12.27 20.32 1.80
C VAL A 16 -11.29 19.88 0.70
N LEU A 17 -10.48 20.79 0.16
CA LEU A 17 -9.46 20.44 -0.82
C LEU A 17 -8.41 19.49 -0.23
N LEU A 18 -7.92 19.73 0.99
CA LEU A 18 -6.98 18.86 1.67
C LEU A 18 -7.58 17.49 1.97
N ALA A 19 -8.85 17.43 2.37
CA ALA A 19 -9.55 16.17 2.59
C ALA A 19 -9.73 15.34 1.30
N ALA A 20 -9.84 15.99 0.13
CA ALA A 20 -9.93 15.32 -1.16
C ALA A 20 -8.62 14.64 -1.60
N PHE A 21 -7.47 15.04 -1.05
CA PHE A 21 -6.16 14.42 -1.30
C PHE A 21 -5.85 13.24 -0.37
N VAL A 22 -6.75 12.89 0.54
CA VAL A 22 -6.59 11.73 1.42
C VAL A 22 -6.65 10.46 0.57
N GLY A 23 -5.49 9.95 0.16
CA GLY A 23 -5.39 8.68 -0.57
C GLY A 23 -5.81 7.52 0.32
N VAL A 24 -6.68 6.67 -0.18
CA VAL A 24 -7.06 5.41 0.48
C VAL A 24 -5.95 4.40 0.25
N SER A 25 -5.52 3.69 1.29
CA SER A 25 -4.68 2.48 1.15
C SER A 25 -5.35 1.56 0.12
N LYS A 26 -4.63 1.19 -0.95
CA LYS A 26 -5.19 0.35 -2.01
C LYS A 26 -4.82 -1.10 -1.75
N ALA A 27 -5.79 -1.87 -1.26
CA ALA A 27 -5.72 -3.31 -1.37
C ALA A 27 -6.00 -3.70 -2.85
N THR A 28 -5.10 -4.45 -3.44
CA THR A 28 -5.24 -4.95 -4.81
C THR A 28 -5.44 -6.46 -4.75
N THR A 29 -6.48 -6.96 -5.40
CA THR A 29 -6.72 -8.40 -5.53
C THR A 29 -6.65 -8.79 -7.01
N LEU A 30 -5.88 -9.82 -7.31
CA LEU A 30 -5.63 -10.34 -8.65
C LEU A 30 -5.84 -11.86 -8.67
N SER A 31 -6.43 -12.36 -9.74
CA SER A 31 -6.47 -13.79 -10.04
C SER A 31 -5.41 -14.10 -11.11
N ILE A 32 -4.53 -15.05 -10.81
CA ILE A 32 -3.40 -15.44 -11.64
C ILE A 32 -3.54 -16.92 -11.94
N THR A 33 -3.57 -17.27 -13.22
CA THR A 33 -3.48 -18.69 -13.62
C THR A 33 -2.01 -19.03 -13.83
N VAL A 34 -1.53 -20.06 -13.12
CA VAL A 34 -0.18 -20.62 -13.30
C VAL A 34 -0.34 -21.94 -14.08
N PRO A 35 0.01 -21.97 -15.37
CA PRO A 35 -0.14 -23.17 -16.18
C PRO A 35 0.66 -24.36 -15.65
N ALA A 36 0.30 -25.56 -16.08
CA ALA A 36 0.96 -26.80 -15.72
C ALA A 36 2.46 -26.75 -16.11
N GLY A 37 3.34 -27.01 -15.16
CA GLY A 37 4.80 -27.03 -15.38
C GLY A 37 5.43 -25.65 -15.63
N GLU A 38 4.69 -24.57 -15.47
CA GLU A 38 5.16 -23.21 -15.78
C GLU A 38 5.37 -22.35 -14.54
N GLU A 39 5.98 -21.20 -14.80
CA GLU A 39 6.27 -20.15 -13.84
C GLU A 39 5.55 -18.86 -14.26
N VAL A 40 4.95 -18.17 -13.28
CA VAL A 40 4.37 -16.84 -13.46
C VAL A 40 4.95 -15.89 -12.43
N THR A 41 5.37 -14.71 -12.88
CA THR A 41 5.90 -13.66 -12.01
C THR A 41 4.99 -12.43 -11.97
N ARG A 42 4.98 -11.74 -10.83
CA ARG A 42 4.35 -10.43 -10.66
C ARG A 42 5.31 -9.50 -9.95
N THR A 43 5.45 -8.29 -10.47
CA THR A 43 6.35 -7.29 -9.92
C THR A 43 5.55 -6.16 -9.29
N ILE A 44 5.96 -5.75 -8.09
CA ILE A 44 5.42 -4.62 -7.34
C ILE A 44 6.57 -3.64 -7.14
N ASN A 45 6.38 -2.37 -7.52
CA ASN A 45 7.35 -1.33 -7.24
C ASN A 45 7.04 -0.71 -5.88
N LEU A 46 8.02 -0.69 -4.98
CA LEU A 46 7.87 -0.28 -3.58
C LEU A 46 8.95 0.76 -3.24
N ALA A 47 8.60 1.67 -2.34
CA ALA A 47 9.51 2.65 -1.78
C ALA A 47 10.12 2.17 -0.46
N VAL A 48 11.18 2.84 -0.01
CA VAL A 48 11.75 2.59 1.33
C VAL A 48 10.70 2.92 2.39
N ASP A 49 10.65 2.13 3.45
CA ASP A 49 9.71 2.21 4.58
C ASP A 49 8.26 1.86 4.23
N ASP A 50 7.96 1.40 3.01
CA ASP A 50 6.64 0.84 2.71
C ASP A 50 6.40 -0.43 3.54
N HIS A 51 5.24 -0.50 4.18
CA HIS A 51 4.75 -1.69 4.84
C HIS A 51 3.86 -2.48 3.88
N VAL A 52 4.24 -3.71 3.61
CA VAL A 52 3.59 -4.54 2.61
C VAL A 52 3.03 -5.80 3.26
N LEU A 53 1.76 -6.07 3.00
CA LEU A 53 1.12 -7.34 3.31
C LEU A 53 0.83 -8.05 1.99
N ILE A 54 1.35 -9.26 1.83
CA ILE A 54 1.06 -10.16 0.72
C ILE A 54 0.26 -11.33 1.26
N GLN A 55 -0.86 -11.61 0.62
CA GLN A 55 -1.68 -12.77 0.94
C GLN A 55 -2.09 -13.47 -0.35
N PHE A 56 -2.03 -14.78 -0.39
CA PHE A 56 -2.61 -15.51 -1.49
C PHE A 56 -3.16 -16.86 -1.05
N THR A 57 -4.08 -17.38 -1.86
CA THR A 57 -4.60 -18.74 -1.78
C THR A 57 -4.53 -19.37 -3.16
N VAL A 58 -4.24 -20.66 -3.19
CA VAL A 58 -4.18 -21.48 -4.41
C VAL A 58 -5.37 -22.39 -4.47
N VAL A 59 -5.95 -22.53 -5.67
CA VAL A 59 -7.00 -23.50 -5.96
C VAL A 59 -6.54 -24.32 -7.15
N GLY A 60 -6.46 -25.62 -6.96
CA GLY A 60 -6.22 -26.64 -8.01
C GLY A 60 -7.41 -27.54 -8.19
N GLN A 61 -7.32 -28.48 -9.10
CA GLN A 61 -8.26 -29.59 -9.21
C GLN A 61 -7.73 -30.77 -8.37
N ALA A 62 -8.60 -31.68 -8.00
CA ALA A 62 -8.25 -32.90 -7.29
C ALA A 62 -7.50 -32.76 -5.93
N GLY A 63 -7.57 -31.59 -5.28
CA GLY A 63 -7.01 -31.38 -3.94
C GLY A 63 -5.51 -31.13 -3.89
N ASN A 64 -4.87 -30.87 -5.02
CA ASN A 64 -3.49 -30.38 -5.07
C ASN A 64 -3.47 -28.85 -5.20
N ASP A 65 -3.70 -28.15 -4.09
CA ASP A 65 -3.88 -26.71 -4.02
C ASP A 65 -2.56 -26.03 -3.59
N SER A 66 -1.44 -26.32 -4.27
CA SER A 66 -0.14 -25.77 -3.93
C SER A 66 0.67 -25.30 -5.14
N VAL A 67 1.53 -24.30 -4.91
CA VAL A 67 2.55 -23.81 -5.83
C VAL A 67 3.84 -23.55 -5.04
N THR A 68 4.99 -23.61 -5.70
CA THR A 68 6.22 -23.11 -5.08
C THR A 68 6.23 -21.59 -5.17
N PHE A 69 6.32 -20.92 -4.03
CA PHE A 69 6.33 -19.46 -3.96
C PHE A 69 7.67 -18.93 -3.47
N SER A 70 8.16 -17.89 -4.14
CA SER A 70 9.32 -17.12 -3.69
C SER A 70 9.15 -15.63 -3.93
N LEU A 71 9.70 -14.83 -3.01
CA LEU A 71 9.75 -13.38 -3.07
C LEU A 71 11.18 -12.92 -3.33
N ILE A 72 11.40 -12.22 -4.44
CA ILE A 72 12.69 -11.72 -4.88
C ILE A 72 12.75 -10.22 -4.64
N PHE A 73 13.73 -9.78 -3.87
CA PHE A 73 13.99 -8.39 -3.53
C PHE A 73 14.85 -7.70 -4.58
N PRO A 74 14.87 -6.35 -4.65
CA PRO A 74 15.66 -5.59 -5.63
C PRO A 74 17.16 -5.93 -5.63
N GLU A 75 17.71 -6.36 -4.48
CA GLU A 75 19.12 -6.72 -4.30
C GLU A 75 19.40 -8.18 -4.69
N ASN A 76 18.51 -8.84 -5.42
CA ASN A 76 18.57 -10.27 -5.77
C ASN A 76 18.59 -11.21 -4.55
N VAL A 77 18.14 -10.71 -3.39
CA VAL A 77 17.89 -11.57 -2.24
C VAL A 77 16.54 -12.25 -2.45
N THR A 78 16.50 -13.57 -2.26
CA THR A 78 15.27 -14.35 -2.43
C THR A 78 14.86 -14.98 -1.10
N ILE A 79 13.61 -14.81 -0.73
CA ILE A 79 12.96 -15.60 0.32
C ILE A 79 12.15 -16.68 -0.37
N ASP A 80 12.46 -17.94 -0.08
CA ASP A 80 11.75 -19.09 -0.59
C ASP A 80 10.81 -19.64 0.49
N PHE A 81 9.51 -19.66 0.19
CA PHE A 81 8.48 -20.22 1.07
C PHE A 81 8.22 -21.70 0.78
N GLY A 82 8.86 -22.25 -0.26
CA GLY A 82 8.65 -23.62 -0.69
C GLY A 82 7.29 -23.84 -1.33
N GLU A 83 6.82 -25.07 -1.28
CA GLU A 83 5.52 -25.48 -1.80
C GLU A 83 4.42 -25.17 -0.76
N THR A 84 3.42 -24.37 -1.16
CA THR A 84 2.37 -23.88 -0.25
C THR A 84 1.06 -23.61 -0.98
N GLY A 85 -0.06 -23.82 -0.30
CA GLY A 85 -1.41 -23.50 -0.78
C GLY A 85 -1.91 -22.12 -0.38
N ASP A 86 -1.33 -21.55 0.67
CA ASP A 86 -1.66 -20.23 1.17
C ASP A 86 -0.44 -19.57 1.80
N VAL A 87 -0.37 -18.26 1.72
CA VAL A 87 0.64 -17.44 2.39
C VAL A 87 0.00 -16.16 2.90
N SER A 88 0.41 -15.75 4.10
CA SER A 88 0.21 -14.40 4.61
C SER A 88 1.56 -13.92 5.15
N TYR A 89 2.16 -12.95 4.45
CA TYR A 89 3.49 -12.46 4.76
C TYR A 89 3.51 -10.94 4.77
N ASN A 90 4.03 -10.36 5.85
CA ASN A 90 4.22 -8.93 5.98
C ASN A 90 5.72 -8.59 6.11
N PHE A 91 6.12 -7.49 5.52
CA PHE A 91 7.48 -6.97 5.62
C PHE A 91 7.53 -5.46 5.42
N VAL A 92 8.63 -4.86 5.84
CA VAL A 92 8.95 -3.45 5.62
C VAL A 92 10.05 -3.37 4.57
N CYS A 93 9.84 -2.53 3.56
CA CYS A 93 10.79 -2.32 2.48
C CYS A 93 12.04 -1.58 2.99
N LYS A 94 13.21 -2.19 2.84
CA LYS A 94 14.50 -1.59 3.20
C LYS A 94 15.14 -0.88 2.02
N SER A 95 14.81 -1.26 0.80
CA SER A 95 15.37 -0.74 -0.44
C SER A 95 14.23 -0.42 -1.40
N GLU A 96 14.35 0.73 -2.06
CA GLU A 96 13.43 1.08 -3.16
C GLU A 96 13.67 0.18 -4.37
N GLY A 97 12.61 -0.21 -5.06
CA GLY A 97 12.72 -0.95 -6.30
C GLY A 97 11.63 -1.98 -6.55
N ASN A 98 11.95 -2.91 -7.45
CA ASN A 98 11.03 -3.93 -7.90
C ASN A 98 11.14 -5.19 -7.03
N TYR A 99 10.05 -5.52 -6.37
CA TYR A 99 9.86 -6.76 -5.65
C TYR A 99 9.09 -7.74 -6.53
N THR A 100 9.63 -8.92 -6.77
CA THR A 100 9.04 -9.90 -7.69
C THR A 100 8.50 -11.08 -6.92
N LEU A 101 7.20 -11.32 -7.05
CA LEU A 101 6.50 -12.50 -6.58
C LEU A 101 6.57 -13.56 -7.68
N ARG A 102 7.11 -14.71 -7.36
CA ARG A 102 7.32 -15.80 -8.30
C ARG A 102 6.52 -17.02 -7.85
N PHE A 103 5.66 -17.50 -8.73
CA PHE A 103 4.83 -18.68 -8.55
C PHE A 103 5.24 -19.74 -9.55
N VAL A 104 5.61 -20.91 -9.09
CA VAL A 104 6.00 -22.06 -9.94
C VAL A 104 5.04 -23.21 -9.69
N ASN A 105 4.36 -23.63 -10.74
CA ASN A 105 3.52 -24.82 -10.74
C ASN A 105 4.37 -26.03 -11.16
N ARG A 106 4.66 -26.92 -10.22
CA ARG A 106 5.40 -28.17 -10.52
C ARG A 106 4.52 -29.30 -11.00
N ASP A 107 3.21 -29.14 -10.93
CA ASP A 107 2.28 -30.09 -11.50
C ASP A 107 2.30 -29.98 -13.03
N LEU A 108 2.62 -31.06 -13.71
CA LEU A 108 2.72 -31.11 -15.17
C LEU A 108 1.38 -31.35 -15.87
N THR A 109 0.32 -31.58 -15.11
CA THR A 109 -0.97 -32.00 -15.63
C THR A 109 -2.05 -30.93 -15.46
N GLU A 110 -1.94 -30.07 -14.43
CA GLU A 110 -2.99 -29.14 -14.08
C GLU A 110 -2.49 -27.70 -13.92
N SER A 111 -3.28 -26.75 -14.41
CA SER A 111 -3.09 -25.34 -14.10
C SER A 111 -3.62 -25.03 -12.71
N LYS A 112 -2.97 -24.11 -11.99
CA LYS A 112 -3.37 -23.64 -10.67
C LYS A 112 -3.90 -22.21 -10.75
N LEU A 113 -4.95 -21.91 -9.98
CA LEU A 113 -5.48 -20.57 -9.84
C LEU A 113 -4.98 -19.98 -8.51
N VAL A 114 -4.22 -18.91 -8.58
CA VAL A 114 -3.74 -18.16 -7.42
C VAL A 114 -4.55 -16.88 -7.27
N THR A 115 -5.24 -16.73 -6.15
CA THR A 115 -5.88 -15.47 -5.78
C THR A 115 -4.92 -14.69 -4.90
N LEU A 116 -4.25 -13.70 -5.49
CA LEU A 116 -3.25 -12.84 -4.85
C LEU A 116 -3.90 -11.55 -4.38
N GLY A 117 -3.79 -11.25 -3.09
CA GLY A 117 -4.05 -9.94 -2.50
C GLY A 117 -2.74 -9.32 -2.01
N TYR A 118 -2.56 -8.04 -2.25
CA TYR A 118 -1.49 -7.30 -1.60
C TYR A 118 -1.97 -5.91 -1.21
N GLU A 119 -1.45 -5.44 -0.09
CA GLU A 119 -1.71 -4.12 0.46
C GLU A 119 -0.37 -3.42 0.72
N VAL A 120 -0.28 -2.16 0.31
CA VAL A 120 0.91 -1.33 0.51
C VAL A 120 0.49 -0.09 1.29
N GLU A 121 1.08 0.07 2.47
CA GLU A 121 0.97 1.27 3.27
C GLU A 121 2.27 2.08 3.17
N HIS A 122 2.16 3.30 2.64
CA HIS A 122 3.27 4.24 2.57
C HIS A 122 3.46 4.94 3.91
N TYR A 123 4.71 5.01 4.37
CA TYR A 123 5.10 5.71 5.59
C TYR A 123 5.91 6.96 5.25
N LEU A 124 5.65 8.05 5.96
CA LEU A 124 6.41 9.30 5.92
C LEU A 124 6.91 9.62 7.33
N LEU A 125 8.24 9.69 7.49
CA LEU A 125 8.86 9.96 8.79
C LEU A 125 8.43 8.97 9.91
N GLY A 126 8.21 7.71 9.56
CA GLY A 126 7.79 6.67 10.50
C GLY A 126 6.30 6.72 10.91
N ILE A 127 5.50 7.53 10.21
CA ILE A 127 4.05 7.66 10.44
C ILE A 127 3.33 7.24 9.15
N PRO A 128 2.24 6.45 9.22
CA PRO A 128 1.42 6.15 8.05
C PRO A 128 1.03 7.44 7.33
N GLN A 129 1.18 7.47 6.02
CA GLN A 129 0.97 8.67 5.20
C GLN A 129 -0.38 9.36 5.49
N MET A 130 -1.42 8.58 5.75
CA MET A 130 -2.74 9.09 6.11
C MET A 130 -2.75 9.86 7.41
N GLN A 131 -2.10 9.31 8.46
CA GLN A 131 -2.01 9.96 9.76
C GLN A 131 -1.15 11.22 9.69
N PHE A 132 -0.05 11.17 8.93
CA PHE A 132 0.81 12.34 8.69
C PHE A 132 0.01 13.47 8.03
N LEU A 133 -0.82 13.18 7.05
CA LEU A 133 -1.65 14.16 6.36
C LEU A 133 -2.68 14.81 7.30
N VAL A 134 -3.33 14.01 8.16
CA VAL A 134 -4.28 14.50 9.17
C VAL A 134 -3.59 15.43 10.17
N LEU A 135 -2.40 15.06 10.64
CA LEU A 135 -1.61 15.89 11.56
C LEU A 135 -1.19 17.21 10.92
N LEU A 136 -0.79 17.17 9.64
CA LEU A 136 -0.43 18.37 8.88
C LEU A 136 -1.62 19.33 8.73
N ILE A 137 -2.79 18.80 8.39
CA ILE A 137 -4.03 19.59 8.28
C ILE A 137 -4.38 20.22 9.63
N ALA A 138 -4.34 19.45 10.71
CA ALA A 138 -4.61 19.94 12.05
C ALA A 138 -3.66 21.07 12.46
N ALA A 139 -2.35 20.92 12.21
CA ALA A 139 -1.34 21.93 12.49
C ALA A 139 -1.59 23.23 11.70
N LEU A 140 -1.93 23.12 10.41
CA LEU A 140 -2.28 24.27 9.58
C LEU A 140 -3.53 25.00 10.11
N CYS A 141 -4.57 24.26 10.51
CA CYS A 141 -5.79 24.84 11.09
C CYS A 141 -5.48 25.62 12.37
N VAL A 142 -4.70 25.03 13.29
CA VAL A 142 -4.30 25.69 14.56
C VAL A 142 -3.46 26.94 14.28
N GLY A 143 -2.49 26.86 13.36
CA GLY A 143 -1.65 27.98 12.97
C GLY A 143 -2.46 29.14 12.42
N MET A 144 -3.45 28.86 11.60
CA MET A 144 -4.28 29.91 11.02
C MET A 144 -5.22 30.54 12.06
N VAL A 145 -5.79 29.77 13.00
CA VAL A 145 -6.56 30.31 14.10
C VAL A 145 -5.70 31.24 14.98
N ALA A 146 -4.49 30.82 15.30
CA ALA A 146 -3.54 31.62 16.06
C ALA A 146 -3.19 32.94 15.35
N LEU A 147 -2.90 32.89 14.05
CA LEU A 147 -2.67 34.10 13.24
C LEU A 147 -3.89 35.04 13.24
N HIS A 148 -5.10 34.49 13.09
CA HIS A 148 -6.31 35.29 13.11
C HIS A 148 -6.52 36.01 14.45
N VAL A 149 -6.30 35.31 15.58
CA VAL A 149 -6.40 35.89 16.92
C VAL A 149 -5.35 36.98 17.15
N LEU A 150 -4.11 36.77 16.68
CA LEU A 150 -3.04 37.76 16.79
C LEU A 150 -3.35 39.02 15.96
N MET A 151 -3.86 38.85 14.75
CA MET A 151 -4.20 39.98 13.88
C MET A 151 -5.45 40.73 14.39
N SER A 152 -6.41 40.05 15.01
CA SER A 152 -7.61 40.64 15.57
C SER A 152 -7.35 41.48 16.84
N LYS A 153 -6.24 41.23 17.54
CA LYS A 153 -5.83 41.95 18.75
C LYS A 153 -4.97 43.19 18.49
N ARG A 154 -4.64 43.51 17.24
CA ARG A 154 -3.97 44.76 16.93
C ARG A 154 -5.02 45.86 16.74
N PRO A 155 -4.98 46.93 17.60
CA PRO A 155 -5.90 48.06 17.54
C PRO A 155 -5.70 48.85 16.22
#